data_b574d06590d00ce72842d7ab23be84b6
#
_entry.id   b574d06590d00ce72842d7ab23be84b6
#
_cell.length_a   1.000
_cell.length_b   1.000
_cell.length_c   1.000
_cell.angle_alpha   90.00
_cell.angle_beta   90.00
_cell.angle_gamma   90.00
#
_symmetry.space_group_name_H-M   'P 1'
#
loop_
_entity.id
_entity.type
_entity.pdbx_description
1 polymer ?
#
loop_
_entity_poly.entity_id
_entity_poly.type
_entity_poly.pdbx_seq_one_letter_code
_entity_poly.pdbx_strand_id
1 'polypeptide(L)' 'MESQIQIKLFATLQPFAPELGEAYPISPGISIRSLLEQLNIPQEKAKLIFIDGIKANLTSTLNGGERVGIFPPVGGG' A
#
# COMPACT_ATOMS: atom_id res chain seq x y z
N MET A 1 1.33 -16.57 13.21
CA MET A 1 0.96 -15.28 13.80
C MET A 1 0.56 -14.32 12.71
N GLU A 2 -0.49 -13.59 12.94
CA GLU A 2 -0.94 -12.61 11.97
C GLU A 2 -0.04 -11.39 12.03
N SER A 3 0.36 -10.92 10.87
CA SER A 3 1.07 -9.66 10.76
C SER A 3 0.11 -8.61 10.23
N GLN A 4 0.29 -7.39 10.66
CA GLN A 4 -0.57 -6.29 10.27
C GLN A 4 0.26 -5.09 9.86
N ILE A 5 -0.29 -4.30 8.96
CA ILE A 5 0.33 -3.05 8.51
C ILE A 5 -0.70 -1.94 8.55
N GLN A 6 -0.22 -0.70 8.51
CA GLN A 6 -1.08 0.44 8.32
C GLN A 6 -1.04 0.82 6.85
N ILE A 7 -2.20 1.10 6.28
CA ILE A 7 -2.31 1.51 4.89
C ILE A 7 -2.95 2.89 4.83
N LYS A 8 -2.28 3.81 4.17
CA LYS A 8 -2.84 5.14 3.89
C LYS A 8 -2.86 5.35 2.39
N LEU A 9 -4.03 5.67 1.88
CA LEU A 9 -4.23 5.96 0.47
C LEU A 9 -4.62 7.41 0.34
N PHE A 10 -4.00 8.09 -0.61
CA PHE A 10 -4.13 9.54 -0.74
C PHE A 10 -4.90 9.91 -2.01
N ALA A 11 -5.54 11.08 -1.96
CA ALA A 11 -6.24 11.67 -3.09
C ALA A 11 -7.24 10.70 -3.72
N THR A 12 -7.12 10.44 -5.02
CA THR A 12 -8.07 9.61 -5.74
C THR A 12 -8.02 8.14 -5.36
N LEU A 13 -7.03 7.73 -4.57
CA LEU A 13 -6.95 6.34 -4.13
C LEU A 13 -7.75 6.07 -2.85
N GLN A 14 -8.26 7.08 -2.19
CA GLN A 14 -8.99 6.89 -0.95
C GLN A 14 -10.15 5.88 -1.05
N PRO A 15 -10.91 5.84 -2.15
CA PRO A 15 -11.98 4.85 -2.27
C PRO A 15 -11.53 3.39 -2.24
N PHE A 16 -10.26 3.13 -2.48
CA PHE A 16 -9.72 1.78 -2.41
C PHE A 16 -9.30 1.36 -1.00
N ALA A 17 -9.40 2.26 -0.02
CA ALA A 17 -8.94 1.96 1.33
C ALA A 17 -9.75 0.82 1.95
N PRO A 18 -9.07 -0.16 2.55
CA PRO A 18 -9.79 -1.23 3.23
C PRO A 18 -10.37 -0.74 4.55
N GLU A 19 -11.38 -1.44 5.04
CA GLU A 19 -12.00 -1.06 6.32
C GLU A 19 -11.01 -1.12 7.48
N LEU A 20 -10.06 -2.04 7.42
CA LEU A 20 -9.07 -2.20 8.48
C LEU A 20 -7.74 -1.56 8.11
N GLY A 21 -7.78 -0.38 7.50
CA GLY A 21 -6.57 0.24 7.01
C GLY A 21 -5.50 0.50 8.06
N GLU A 22 -5.87 0.63 9.32
CA GLU A 22 -4.90 0.84 10.39
C GLU A 22 -4.32 -0.46 10.93
N ALA A 23 -4.96 -1.58 10.63
CA ALA A 23 -4.52 -2.89 11.10
C ALA A 23 -4.83 -3.93 10.03
N TYR A 24 -4.35 -3.69 8.83
CA TYR A 24 -4.63 -4.57 7.69
C TYR A 24 -3.79 -5.83 7.78
N PRO A 25 -4.41 -7.02 7.80
CA PRO A 25 -3.66 -8.26 7.95
C PRO A 25 -2.92 -8.63 6.67
N ILE A 26 -1.69 -9.09 6.84
CA ILE A 26 -0.88 -9.54 5.70
C ILE A 26 -0.16 -10.83 6.06
N SER A 27 0.29 -11.53 5.03
CA SER A 27 1.23 -12.63 5.18
C SER A 27 2.64 -12.05 5.13
N PRO A 28 3.49 -12.33 6.11
CA PRO A 28 4.86 -11.80 6.10
C PRO A 28 5.57 -12.16 4.80
N GLY A 29 6.26 -11.19 4.23
CA GLY A 29 6.94 -11.37 2.96
C GLY A 29 6.13 -10.98 1.73
N ILE A 30 4.90 -10.53 1.93
CA ILE A 30 4.08 -10.09 0.78
C ILE A 30 4.74 -8.89 0.09
N SER A 31 4.67 -8.87 -1.23
CA SER A 31 5.19 -7.75 -1.99
C SER A 31 4.16 -6.64 -2.09
N ILE A 32 4.63 -5.43 -2.37
CA ILE A 32 3.73 -4.31 -2.63
C ILE A 32 2.81 -4.63 -3.80
N ARG A 33 3.35 -5.27 -4.85
CA ARG A 33 2.53 -5.68 -5.99
C ARG A 33 1.35 -6.55 -5.54
N SER A 34 1.61 -7.55 -4.72
CA SER A 34 0.54 -8.42 -4.24
C SER A 34 -0.45 -7.66 -3.37
N LEU A 35 0.04 -6.74 -2.56
CA LEU A 35 -0.84 -5.91 -1.74
C LEU A 35 -1.79 -5.08 -2.62
N LEU A 36 -1.26 -4.46 -3.67
CA LEU A 36 -2.11 -3.69 -4.57
C LEU A 36 -3.18 -4.56 -5.23
N GLU A 37 -2.82 -5.79 -5.59
CA GLU A 37 -3.79 -6.71 -6.16
C GLU A 37 -4.91 -7.03 -5.18
N GLN A 38 -4.55 -7.25 -3.93
CA GLN A 38 -5.55 -7.51 -2.90
C GLN A 38 -6.49 -6.33 -2.70
N LEU A 39 -5.98 -5.12 -2.83
CA LEU A 39 -6.78 -3.91 -2.65
C LEU A 39 -7.49 -3.47 -3.93
N ASN A 40 -7.29 -4.21 -5.01
CA ASN A 40 -7.86 -3.88 -6.32
C ASN A 40 -7.38 -2.53 -6.85
N ILE A 41 -6.16 -2.16 -6.51
CA ILE A 41 -5.56 -0.91 -7.00
C ILE A 41 -4.74 -1.21 -8.24
N PRO A 42 -5.08 -0.64 -9.40
CA PRO A 42 -4.26 -0.80 -10.59
C PRO A 42 -2.85 -0.25 -10.35
N GLN A 43 -1.84 -0.97 -10.79
CA GLN A 43 -0.46 -0.55 -10.57
C GLN A 43 -0.19 0.85 -11.13
N GLU A 44 -0.80 1.17 -12.25
CA GLU A 44 -0.62 2.48 -12.89
C GLU A 44 -1.14 3.61 -12.05
N LYS A 45 -2.01 3.34 -11.09
CA LYS A 45 -2.54 4.37 -10.20
C LYS A 45 -1.73 4.49 -8.91
N ALA A 46 -0.80 3.60 -8.67
CA ALA A 46 0.06 3.64 -7.50
C ALA A 46 1.43 4.18 -7.90
N LYS A 47 1.51 5.48 -8.03
CA LYS A 47 2.71 6.13 -8.59
C LYS A 47 3.85 6.20 -7.58
N LEU A 48 3.56 6.63 -6.37
CA LEU A 48 4.55 6.74 -5.32
C LEU A 48 4.15 5.86 -4.15
N ILE A 49 5.08 5.06 -3.69
CA ILE A 49 4.85 4.14 -2.59
C ILE A 49 5.93 4.38 -1.54
N PHE A 50 5.49 4.54 -0.29
CA PHE A 50 6.40 4.72 0.84
C PHE A 50 6.14 3.66 1.89
N ILE A 51 7.21 3.12 2.44
CA ILE A 51 7.15 2.20 3.57
C ILE A 51 7.92 2.86 4.70
N ASP A 52 7.23 3.16 5.81
CA ASP A 52 7.83 3.85 6.96
C ASP A 52 8.52 5.16 6.56
N GLY A 53 7.94 5.86 5.59
CA GLY A 53 8.47 7.13 5.13
C GLY A 53 9.60 7.03 4.12
N ILE A 54 9.96 5.82 3.74
CA ILE A 54 11.04 5.60 2.78
C ILE A 54 10.45 5.13 1.46
N LYS A 55 10.89 5.74 0.37
CA LYS A 55 10.38 5.40 -0.95
C LYS A 55 10.62 3.92 -1.25
N ALA A 56 9.59 3.26 -1.77
CA ALA A 56 9.63 1.84 -2.08
C ALA A 56 9.13 1.59 -3.50
N ASN A 57 9.10 0.33 -3.89
CA ASN A 57 8.62 -0.04 -5.23
C ASN A 57 7.80 -1.32 -5.15
N LEU A 58 7.35 -1.79 -6.32
CA LEU A 58 6.45 -2.94 -6.37
C LEU A 58 7.07 -4.24 -5.87
N THR A 59 8.38 -4.34 -5.90
CA THR A 59 9.07 -5.54 -5.42
C THR A 59 9.43 -5.49 -3.95
N SER A 60 9.23 -4.35 -3.29
CA SER A 60 9.46 -4.24 -1.86
C SER A 60 8.52 -5.16 -1.11
N THR A 61 8.99 -5.71 0.01
CA THR A 61 8.19 -6.65 0.78
C THR A 61 7.83 -6.08 2.15
N LEU A 62 6.78 -6.65 2.73
CA LEU A 62 6.27 -6.22 4.03
C LEU A 62 6.25 -7.42 4.95
N ASN A 63 6.66 -7.21 6.18
CA ASN A 63 6.72 -8.31 7.16
C ASN A 63 5.75 -8.12 8.32
N GLY A 64 5.28 -6.91 8.54
CA GLY A 64 4.37 -6.58 9.61
C GLY A 64 4.88 -5.38 10.38
N GLY A 65 3.96 -4.53 10.81
CA GLY A 65 4.30 -3.34 11.57
C GLY A 65 4.63 -2.11 10.74
N GLU A 66 4.74 -2.25 9.43
CA GLU A 66 5.09 -1.13 8.58
C GLU A 66 3.90 -0.21 8.34
N ARG A 67 4.21 1.03 7.99
CA ARG A 67 3.22 1.98 7.50
C ARG A 67 3.41 2.16 6.00
N VAL A 68 2.37 1.86 5.24
CA VAL A 68 2.41 1.95 3.78
C VAL A 68 1.61 3.16 3.34
N GLY A 69 2.23 4.06 2.60
CA GLY A 69 1.54 5.18 1.99
C GLY A 69 1.60 5.07 0.47
N ILE A 70 0.47 5.23 -0.18
CA ILE A 70 0.39 5.11 -1.63
C ILE A 70 -0.24 6.36 -2.20
N PHE A 71 0.42 6.96 -3.16
CA PHE A 71 -0.01 8.19 -3.82
C PHE A 71 -0.29 7.91 -5.29
N PRO A 72 -1.36 8.50 -5.85
CA PRO A 72 -1.62 8.38 -7.27
C PRO A 72 -0.68 9.26 -8.08
N PRO A 73 -0.66 9.10 -9.41
CA PRO A 73 0.09 10.03 -10.25
C PRO A 73 -0.39 11.44 -9.98
N VAL A 74 0.54 12.37 -9.91
CA VAL A 74 0.17 13.76 -9.75
C VAL A 74 -0.50 14.15 -11.02
N GLY A 75 -1.71 14.63 -10.87
CA GLY A 75 -2.56 14.81 -12.00
C GLY A 75 -2.11 15.83 -12.96
N GLY A 76 -1.06 15.91 -13.27
CA GLY A 76 -0.66 16.87 -14.19
C GLY A 76 -1.45 16.77 -15.44
N GLY A 77 -2.14 16.18 -15.48
CA GLY A 77 -2.70 16.33 -16.78
C GLY A 77 -3.73 15.87 -16.91
#